data_b79e7489cf9cb1797b13cb73a009c974
#
_entry.id   b79e7489cf9cb1797b13cb73a009c974
#
_cell.length_a   1.000
_cell.length_b   1.000
_cell.length_c   1.000
_cell.angle_alpha   90.00
_cell.angle_beta   90.00
_cell.angle_gamma   90.00
#
_symmetry.space_group_name_H-M   'P 1'
#
loop_
_entity.id
_entity.type
_entity.pdbx_description
1 polymer ?
#
loop_
_entity_poly.entity_id
_entity_poly.type
_entity_poly.pdbx_seq_one_letter_code
_entity_poly.pdbx_strand_id
1 'polypeptide(L)'
;MANLYMYFWEKIKVWRKEVGDFMNLHDFVHGVDPTIKLVIEDEFPGTRCVGGKYVPSTHSIFLYEKDIKIQCRHLFGSNECLESYQWIILAHELGHALDEDLLSLSAKFDQTEDIGLLYQIECNAWEIGKKLIPFINSELFSFIKDESLAHYHKEMDKIS
;
A
#
# COMPACT_ATOMS: atom_id res chain seq x y z
N MET A 1 -19.88 -10.08 3.65
CA MET A 1 -18.61 -9.38 3.47
C MET A 1 -17.54 -9.74 4.50
N ALA A 2 -17.85 -9.91 5.79
CA ALA A 2 -16.87 -10.41 6.77
C ALA A 2 -16.26 -11.80 6.45
N ASN A 3 -16.95 -12.62 5.66
CA ASN A 3 -16.53 -13.99 5.31
C ASN A 3 -15.40 -14.06 4.27
N LEU A 4 -15.25 -13.08 3.38
CA LEU A 4 -14.23 -13.09 2.32
C LEU A 4 -12.85 -12.78 2.92
N TYR A 5 -12.78 -11.80 3.82
CA TYR A 5 -11.56 -11.44 4.54
C TYR A 5 -11.07 -12.57 5.47
N MET A 6 -11.98 -13.24 6.18
CA MET A 6 -11.66 -14.38 7.03
C MET A 6 -11.14 -15.56 6.20
N TYR A 7 -11.75 -15.81 5.04
CA TYR A 7 -11.32 -16.87 4.12
C TYR A 7 -9.93 -16.59 3.53
N PHE A 8 -9.64 -15.34 3.16
CA PHE A 8 -8.32 -14.91 2.71
C PHE A 8 -7.27 -15.01 3.82
N TRP A 9 -7.64 -14.62 5.04
CA TRP A 9 -6.78 -14.65 6.21
C TRP A 9 -6.30 -16.05 6.57
N GLU A 10 -7.21 -17.02 6.57
CA GLU A 10 -6.85 -18.42 6.82
C GLU A 10 -6.00 -19.00 5.67
N LYS A 11 -6.27 -18.64 4.43
CA LYS A 11 -5.41 -19.02 3.29
C LYS A 11 -4.00 -18.45 3.40
N ILE A 12 -3.85 -17.20 3.79
CA ILE A 12 -2.53 -16.57 3.99
C ILE A 12 -1.76 -17.26 5.11
N LYS A 13 -2.42 -17.60 6.22
CA LYS A 13 -1.80 -18.34 7.32
C LYS A 13 -1.35 -19.75 6.93
N VAL A 14 -2.21 -20.50 6.23
CA VAL A 14 -1.91 -21.85 5.75
C VAL A 14 -0.78 -21.80 4.73
N TRP A 15 -0.86 -20.86 3.80
CA TRP A 15 0.12 -20.69 2.73
C TRP A 15 1.50 -20.34 3.28
N ARG A 16 1.58 -19.45 4.28
CA ARG A 16 2.83 -19.09 4.96
C ARG A 16 3.46 -20.26 5.71
N LYS A 17 2.65 -21.17 6.27
CA LYS A 17 3.12 -22.37 6.97
C LYS A 17 3.67 -23.43 6.01
N GLU A 18 3.15 -23.46 4.77
CA GLU A 18 3.54 -24.43 3.75
C GLU A 18 4.68 -23.95 2.85
N VAL A 19 4.82 -22.65 2.58
CA VAL A 19 5.74 -22.09 1.58
C VAL A 19 7.05 -21.54 2.20
N GLY A 20 7.11 -21.35 3.53
CA GLY A 20 8.32 -20.88 4.22
C GLY A 20 8.76 -19.47 3.79
N ASP A 21 10.03 -19.13 4.03
CA ASP A 21 10.64 -17.80 3.84
C ASP A 21 10.81 -17.35 2.37
N PHE A 22 10.19 -18.03 1.38
CA PHE A 22 10.38 -17.78 -0.05
C PHE A 22 9.17 -17.20 -0.77
N MET A 23 8.24 -16.54 -0.06
CA MET A 23 7.10 -15.89 -0.70
C MET A 23 7.58 -14.66 -1.49
N ASN A 24 7.51 -14.72 -2.83
CA ASN A 24 7.78 -13.55 -3.65
C ASN A 24 6.53 -12.64 -3.77
N LEU A 25 6.74 -11.39 -4.14
CA LEU A 25 5.69 -10.38 -4.20
C LEU A 25 4.59 -10.74 -5.21
N HIS A 26 4.94 -11.33 -6.36
CA HIS A 26 3.97 -11.73 -7.39
C HIS A 26 3.02 -12.82 -6.89
N ASP A 27 3.56 -13.85 -6.24
CA ASP A 27 2.76 -14.93 -5.69
C ASP A 27 1.83 -14.42 -4.58
N PHE A 28 2.32 -13.49 -3.76
CA PHE A 28 1.51 -12.86 -2.74
C PHE A 28 0.33 -12.08 -3.34
N VAL A 29 0.59 -11.21 -4.31
CA VAL A 29 -0.47 -10.44 -4.99
C VAL A 29 -1.48 -11.37 -5.66
N HIS A 30 -1.02 -12.40 -6.37
CA HIS A 30 -1.89 -13.40 -6.99
C HIS A 30 -2.73 -14.16 -5.95
N GLY A 31 -2.18 -14.43 -4.77
CA GLY A 31 -2.90 -15.05 -3.66
C GLY A 31 -3.97 -14.15 -3.04
N VAL A 32 -3.73 -12.83 -3.03
CA VAL A 32 -4.71 -11.83 -2.55
C VAL A 32 -5.83 -11.65 -3.55
N ASP A 33 -5.48 -11.36 -4.80
CA ASP A 33 -6.43 -11.21 -5.92
C ASP A 33 -5.72 -11.57 -7.24
N PRO A 34 -6.06 -12.69 -7.89
CA PRO A 34 -5.41 -13.14 -9.12
C PRO A 34 -5.66 -12.22 -10.32
N THR A 35 -6.58 -11.27 -10.22
CA THR A 35 -6.87 -10.31 -11.30
C THR A 35 -5.98 -9.08 -11.24
N ILE A 36 -5.30 -8.83 -10.12
CA ILE A 36 -4.36 -7.72 -9.99
C ILE A 36 -3.05 -8.04 -10.70
N LYS A 37 -2.63 -7.14 -11.58
CA LYS A 37 -1.33 -7.22 -12.24
C LYS A 37 -0.29 -6.45 -11.42
N LEU A 38 0.77 -7.14 -10.95
CA LEU A 38 1.92 -6.51 -10.35
C LEU A 38 3.01 -6.24 -11.41
N VAL A 39 3.50 -5.02 -11.47
CA VAL A 39 4.60 -4.58 -12.33
C VAL A 39 5.70 -3.98 -11.45
N ILE A 40 6.90 -4.49 -11.56
CA ILE A 40 8.06 -3.97 -10.84
C ILE A 40 8.96 -3.28 -11.85
N GLU A 41 9.18 -1.98 -11.66
CA GLU A 41 10.00 -1.13 -12.51
C GLU A 41 11.17 -0.55 -11.72
N ASP A 42 12.19 -0.07 -12.42
CA ASP A 42 13.38 0.49 -11.81
C ASP A 42 13.06 1.81 -11.08
N GLU A 43 12.44 2.78 -11.77
CA GLU A 43 12.13 4.09 -11.23
C GLU A 43 10.81 4.65 -11.76
N PHE A 44 10.18 5.54 -10.99
CA PHE A 44 8.98 6.26 -11.42
C PHE A 44 9.31 7.19 -12.59
N PRO A 45 8.49 7.20 -13.68
CA PRO A 45 8.77 7.97 -14.90
C PRO A 45 8.52 9.48 -14.76
N GLY A 46 8.33 9.99 -13.55
CA GLY A 46 8.08 11.40 -13.27
C GLY A 46 9.20 12.05 -12.47
N THR A 47 8.97 13.29 -12.02
CA THR A 47 9.94 14.07 -11.23
C THR A 47 9.84 13.82 -9.73
N ARG A 48 8.74 13.16 -9.27
CA ARG A 48 8.53 12.84 -7.86
C ARG A 48 9.13 11.46 -7.52
N CYS A 49 9.48 11.28 -6.25
CA CYS A 49 9.85 9.98 -5.71
C CYS A 49 8.58 9.22 -5.30
N VAL A 50 8.26 8.18 -6.03
CA VAL A 50 7.05 7.36 -5.85
C VAL A 50 7.43 5.91 -5.68
N GLY A 51 7.21 5.34 -4.49
CA GLY A 51 7.54 3.94 -4.20
C GLY A 51 6.57 2.94 -4.83
N GLY A 52 5.28 3.25 -4.80
CA GLY A 52 4.22 2.42 -5.39
C GLY A 52 3.09 3.24 -5.97
N LYS A 53 2.28 2.59 -6.81
CA LYS A 53 1.08 3.18 -7.40
C LYS A 53 0.09 2.11 -7.82
N TYR A 54 -1.14 2.23 -7.36
CA TYR A 54 -2.27 1.48 -7.91
C TYR A 54 -2.95 2.26 -9.04
N VAL A 55 -3.27 1.59 -10.14
CA VAL A 55 -3.97 2.16 -11.31
C VAL A 55 -5.28 1.42 -11.50
N PRO A 56 -6.44 2.02 -11.08
CA PRO A 56 -7.74 1.36 -11.14
C PRO A 56 -8.17 0.95 -12.55
N SER A 57 -7.91 1.80 -13.56
CA SER A 57 -8.33 1.56 -14.95
C SER A 57 -7.74 0.29 -15.57
N THR A 58 -6.58 -0.14 -15.12
CA THR A 58 -5.89 -1.36 -15.58
C THR A 58 -5.80 -2.45 -14.52
N HIS A 59 -6.32 -2.18 -13.32
CA HIS A 59 -6.24 -3.05 -12.15
C HIS A 59 -4.82 -3.53 -11.90
N SER A 60 -3.88 -2.58 -11.91
CA SER A 60 -2.44 -2.84 -11.83
C SER A 60 -1.79 -2.09 -10.68
N ILE A 61 -0.84 -2.75 -10.03
CA ILE A 61 0.04 -2.16 -9.03
C ILE A 61 1.44 -2.05 -9.64
N PHE A 62 2.04 -0.87 -9.52
CA PHE A 62 3.43 -0.61 -9.88
C PHE A 62 4.25 -0.42 -8.62
N LEU A 63 5.42 -1.03 -8.56
CA LEU A 63 6.45 -0.76 -7.55
C LEU A 63 7.71 -0.25 -8.27
N TYR A 64 8.34 0.78 -7.71
CA TYR A 64 9.52 1.43 -8.27
C TYR A 64 10.70 1.22 -7.33
N GLU A 65 11.60 0.30 -7.68
CA GLU A 65 12.64 -0.20 -6.77
C GLU A 65 13.62 0.87 -6.29
N LYS A 66 14.07 1.76 -7.18
CA LYS A 66 14.97 2.87 -6.81
C LYS A 66 14.28 3.85 -5.87
N ASP A 67 13.04 4.21 -6.18
CA ASP A 67 12.26 5.14 -5.37
C ASP A 67 12.01 4.58 -3.97
N ILE A 68 11.68 3.29 -3.87
CA ILE A 68 11.54 2.58 -2.59
C ILE A 68 12.85 2.64 -1.78
N LYS A 69 14.00 2.38 -2.41
CA LYS A 69 15.32 2.48 -1.76
C LYS A 69 15.62 3.89 -1.27
N ILE A 70 15.31 4.91 -2.08
CA ILE A 70 15.50 6.32 -1.73
C ILE A 70 14.64 6.69 -0.52
N GLN A 71 13.37 6.33 -0.54
CA GLN A 71 12.43 6.59 0.55
C GLN A 71 12.86 5.88 1.84
N CYS A 72 13.22 4.61 1.77
CA CYS A 72 13.70 3.83 2.91
C CYS A 72 14.94 4.47 3.53
N ARG A 73 15.92 4.83 2.72
CA ARG A 73 17.15 5.48 3.18
C ARG A 73 16.87 6.87 3.78
N HIS A 74 15.94 7.62 3.19
CA HIS A 74 15.55 8.93 3.71
C HIS A 74 14.92 8.83 5.11
N LEU A 75 14.05 7.83 5.32
CA LEU A 75 13.36 7.66 6.60
C LEU A 75 14.24 7.05 7.70
N PHE A 76 15.11 6.11 7.35
CA PHE A 76 15.84 5.29 8.32
C PHE A 76 17.36 5.48 8.31
N GLY A 77 17.89 6.27 7.38
CA GLY A 77 19.34 6.48 7.23
C GLY A 77 20.09 5.29 6.64
N SER A 78 19.42 4.15 6.39
CA SER A 78 20.01 2.93 5.87
C SER A 78 18.99 2.10 5.06
N ASN A 79 19.43 1.00 4.47
CA ASN A 79 18.58 0.03 3.77
C ASN A 79 18.34 -1.25 4.59
N GLU A 80 18.59 -1.25 5.90
CA GLU A 80 18.43 -2.46 6.74
C GLU A 80 17.00 -2.99 6.77
N CYS A 81 16.00 -2.09 6.71
CA CYS A 81 14.58 -2.48 6.67
C CYS A 81 13.98 -2.43 5.26
N LEU A 82 14.78 -2.43 4.21
CA LEU A 82 14.32 -2.28 2.83
C LEU A 82 13.28 -3.33 2.42
N GLU A 83 13.50 -4.58 2.78
CA GLU A 83 12.56 -5.67 2.49
C GLU A 83 11.20 -5.42 3.15
N SER A 84 11.20 -5.13 4.45
CA SER A 84 9.96 -4.81 5.17
C SER A 84 9.29 -3.56 4.61
N TYR A 85 10.07 -2.55 4.24
CA TYR A 85 9.57 -1.32 3.62
C TYR A 85 8.86 -1.62 2.28
N GLN A 86 9.46 -2.45 1.43
CA GLN A 86 8.86 -2.88 0.15
C GLN A 86 7.54 -3.62 0.36
N TRP A 87 7.47 -4.52 1.34
CA TRP A 87 6.23 -5.20 1.72
C TRP A 87 5.14 -4.22 2.18
N ILE A 88 5.51 -3.21 2.95
CA ILE A 88 4.57 -2.19 3.44
C ILE A 88 4.03 -1.34 2.30
N ILE A 89 4.88 -0.91 1.35
CA ILE A 89 4.43 -0.18 0.17
C ILE A 89 3.49 -1.04 -0.69
N LEU A 90 3.84 -2.30 -0.94
CA LEU A 90 2.95 -3.21 -1.68
C LEU A 90 1.59 -3.38 -0.98
N ALA A 91 1.60 -3.58 0.33
CA ALA A 91 0.36 -3.74 1.10
C ALA A 91 -0.52 -2.48 1.05
N HIS A 92 0.07 -1.28 1.05
CA HIS A 92 -0.65 -0.03 0.87
C HIS A 92 -1.33 0.05 -0.51
N GLU A 93 -0.61 -0.28 -1.59
CA GLU A 93 -1.19 -0.29 -2.94
C GLU A 93 -2.28 -1.37 -3.11
N LEU A 94 -2.10 -2.54 -2.48
CA LEU A 94 -3.17 -3.54 -2.38
C LEU A 94 -4.37 -3.03 -1.59
N GLY A 95 -4.13 -2.21 -0.57
CA GLY A 95 -5.18 -1.53 0.18
C GLY A 95 -6.06 -0.66 -0.72
N HIS A 96 -5.46 0.11 -1.62
CA HIS A 96 -6.21 0.86 -2.64
C HIS A 96 -6.98 -0.06 -3.58
N ALA A 97 -6.36 -1.13 -4.05
CA ALA A 97 -6.97 -2.08 -4.98
C ALA A 97 -8.19 -2.82 -4.38
N LEU A 98 -8.19 -3.02 -3.08
CA LEU A 98 -9.25 -3.73 -2.35
C LEU A 98 -10.27 -2.80 -1.68
N ASP A 99 -10.06 -1.48 -1.73
CA ASP A 99 -10.98 -0.50 -1.17
C ASP A 99 -12.21 -0.34 -2.07
N GLU A 100 -13.34 -0.86 -1.61
CA GLU A 100 -14.62 -0.78 -2.32
C GLU A 100 -15.13 0.66 -2.47
N ASP A 101 -14.67 1.57 -1.61
CA ASP A 101 -15.07 2.99 -1.62
C ASP A 101 -14.17 3.88 -2.49
N LEU A 102 -13.05 3.36 -2.99
CA LEU A 102 -12.04 4.14 -3.73
C LEU A 102 -12.64 4.95 -4.88
N LEU A 103 -13.41 4.31 -5.75
CA LEU A 103 -13.97 4.97 -6.93
C LEU A 103 -15.01 6.04 -6.56
N SER A 104 -15.85 5.77 -5.55
CA SER A 104 -16.85 6.73 -5.09
C SER A 104 -16.23 7.93 -4.38
N LEU A 105 -15.21 7.73 -3.57
CA LEU A 105 -14.46 8.79 -2.91
C LEU A 105 -13.66 9.63 -3.90
N SER A 106 -13.02 8.99 -4.88
CA SER A 106 -12.30 9.68 -5.95
C SER A 106 -13.24 10.55 -6.80
N ALA A 107 -14.41 10.04 -7.18
CA ALA A 107 -15.40 10.81 -7.92
C ALA A 107 -15.94 12.02 -7.13
N LYS A 108 -16.11 11.89 -5.82
CA LYS A 108 -16.47 13.00 -4.92
C LYS A 108 -15.35 14.04 -4.84
N PHE A 109 -14.09 13.59 -4.73
CA PHE A 109 -12.94 14.47 -4.72
C PHE A 109 -12.85 15.29 -6.02
N ASP A 110 -13.04 14.65 -7.19
CA ASP A 110 -13.02 15.34 -8.48
C ASP A 110 -14.08 16.45 -8.59
N GLN A 111 -15.17 16.34 -7.83
CA GLN A 111 -16.24 17.34 -7.82
C GLN A 111 -16.02 18.46 -6.79
N THR A 112 -15.39 18.16 -5.65
CA THR A 112 -15.35 19.05 -4.50
C THR A 112 -13.96 19.59 -4.18
N GLU A 113 -12.91 18.91 -4.67
CA GLU A 113 -11.50 19.16 -4.32
C GLU A 113 -11.24 19.12 -2.79
N ASP A 114 -12.09 18.40 -2.04
CA ASP A 114 -11.96 18.27 -0.59
C ASP A 114 -10.81 17.34 -0.22
N ILE A 115 -9.75 17.92 0.33
CA ILE A 115 -8.55 17.17 0.75
C ILE A 115 -8.85 16.09 1.80
N GLY A 116 -9.91 16.24 2.58
CA GLY A 116 -10.35 15.24 3.54
C GLY A 116 -10.77 13.93 2.89
N LEU A 117 -11.26 13.96 1.65
CA LEU A 117 -11.57 12.77 0.86
C LEU A 117 -10.32 12.03 0.44
N LEU A 118 -9.27 12.73 0.03
CA LEU A 118 -7.96 12.10 -0.26
C LEU A 118 -7.37 11.48 1.00
N TYR A 119 -7.42 12.17 2.13
CA TYR A 119 -6.99 11.63 3.41
C TYR A 119 -7.74 10.35 3.78
N GLN A 120 -9.06 10.32 3.57
CA GLN A 120 -9.88 9.13 3.82
C GLN A 120 -9.47 7.96 2.90
N ILE A 121 -9.26 8.21 1.61
CA ILE A 121 -8.77 7.21 0.65
C ILE A 121 -7.46 6.59 1.14
N GLU A 122 -6.51 7.42 1.55
CA GLU A 122 -5.24 6.95 2.08
C GLU A 122 -5.40 6.15 3.38
N CYS A 123 -6.20 6.65 4.33
CA CYS A 123 -6.47 5.92 5.57
C CYS A 123 -7.09 4.54 5.31
N ASN A 124 -8.05 4.44 4.41
CA ASN A 124 -8.67 3.17 4.03
C ASN A 124 -7.62 2.19 3.50
N ALA A 125 -6.77 2.64 2.58
CA ALA A 125 -5.71 1.82 1.99
C ALA A 125 -4.73 1.31 3.07
N TRP A 126 -4.29 2.17 3.98
CA TRP A 126 -3.41 1.79 5.08
C TRP A 126 -4.04 0.77 6.02
N GLU A 127 -5.32 0.94 6.39
CA GLU A 127 -6.04 0.00 7.27
C GLU A 127 -6.27 -1.36 6.61
N ILE A 128 -6.61 -1.40 5.33
CA ILE A 128 -6.74 -2.64 4.58
C ILE A 128 -5.38 -3.32 4.44
N GLY A 129 -4.36 -2.56 4.02
CA GLY A 129 -3.00 -3.07 3.82
C GLY A 129 -2.40 -3.69 5.07
N LYS A 130 -2.60 -3.06 6.24
CA LYS A 130 -2.12 -3.60 7.53
C LYS A 130 -2.60 -5.02 7.80
N LYS A 131 -3.82 -5.33 7.43
CA LYS A 131 -4.41 -6.67 7.64
C LYS A 131 -3.81 -7.73 6.74
N LEU A 132 -3.24 -7.35 5.59
CA LEU A 132 -2.68 -8.27 4.61
C LEU A 132 -1.31 -8.81 5.01
N ILE A 133 -0.53 -8.05 5.79
CA ILE A 133 0.86 -8.35 6.15
C ILE A 133 1.10 -8.40 7.67
N PRO A 134 0.37 -9.24 8.42
CA PRO A 134 0.48 -9.33 9.87
C PRO A 134 1.85 -9.83 10.37
N PHE A 135 2.68 -10.32 9.45
CA PHE A 135 4.04 -10.79 9.71
C PHE A 135 5.06 -9.64 9.75
N ILE A 136 4.68 -8.45 9.32
CA ILE A 136 5.53 -7.25 9.42
C ILE A 136 5.38 -6.64 10.82
N ASN A 137 6.49 -6.12 11.36
CA ASN A 137 6.49 -5.42 12.62
C ASN A 137 5.47 -4.27 12.63
N SER A 138 4.55 -4.28 13.58
CA SER A 138 3.43 -3.33 13.62
C SER A 138 3.86 -1.89 13.95
N GLU A 139 4.95 -1.71 14.69
CA GLU A 139 5.50 -0.38 15.00
C GLU A 139 6.14 0.23 13.77
N LEU A 140 6.90 -0.57 13.01
CA LEU A 140 7.47 -0.15 11.73
C LEU A 140 6.36 0.25 10.73
N PHE A 141 5.32 -0.58 10.61
CA PHE A 141 4.18 -0.28 9.75
C PHE A 141 3.51 1.04 10.14
N SER A 142 3.23 1.23 11.45
CA SER A 142 2.59 2.44 11.95
C SER A 142 3.44 3.68 11.74
N PHE A 143 4.75 3.59 11.94
CA PHE A 143 5.68 4.69 11.68
C PHE A 143 5.65 5.12 10.22
N ILE A 144 5.75 4.19 9.27
CA ILE A 144 5.73 4.48 7.84
C ILE A 144 4.39 5.08 7.42
N LYS A 145 3.27 4.53 7.92
CA LYS A 145 1.93 5.08 7.71
C LYS A 145 1.83 6.53 8.19
N ASP A 146 2.26 6.80 9.42
CA ASP A 146 2.16 8.13 10.02
C ASP A 146 3.00 9.16 9.25
N GLU A 147 4.21 8.79 8.82
CA GLU A 147 5.05 9.62 7.97
C GLU A 147 4.39 9.89 6.60
N SER A 148 3.78 8.88 6.00
CA SER A 148 3.04 9.03 4.73
C SER A 148 1.83 9.96 4.87
N LEU A 149 1.11 9.90 5.98
CA LEU A 149 -0.10 10.71 6.22
C LEU A 149 0.20 12.13 6.73
N ALA A 150 1.42 12.41 7.16
CA ALA A 150 1.78 13.68 7.79
C ALA A 150 1.51 14.91 6.90
N HIS A 151 1.69 14.79 5.59
CA HIS A 151 1.44 15.91 4.68
C HIS A 151 -0.05 16.25 4.56
N TYR A 152 -0.96 15.26 4.63
CA TYR A 152 -2.40 15.51 4.63
C TYR A 152 -2.84 16.28 5.87
N HIS A 153 -2.28 15.96 7.05
CA HIS A 153 -2.54 16.72 8.26
C HIS A 153 -2.13 18.18 8.12
N LYS A 154 -0.94 18.43 7.56
CA LYS A 154 -0.46 19.78 7.31
C LYS A 154 -1.34 20.56 6.33
N GLU A 155 -1.82 19.91 5.27
CA GLU A 155 -2.69 20.56 4.30
C GLU A 155 -4.09 20.85 4.89
N MET A 156 -4.64 19.93 5.68
CA MET A 156 -5.95 20.15 6.36
C MET A 156 -5.86 21.26 7.40
N ASP A 157 -4.75 21.36 8.15
CA ASP A 157 -4.52 22.42 9.14
C ASP A 157 -4.46 23.82 8.53
N LYS A 158 -4.04 23.95 7.26
CA LYS A 158 -4.03 25.23 6.54
C LYS A 158 -5.41 25.75 6.18
N ILE A 159 -6.41 24.88 6.12
CA ILE A 159 -7.80 25.17 5.70
C ILE A 159 -8.67 25.50 6.91
N SER A 160 -8.30 25.06 8.10
CA SER A 160 -8.99 25.33 9.37
C SER A 160 -8.48 26.60 10.03
#